data_1f1ce11d9863b5563a429504c700609c
#
_entry.id   1f1ce11d9863b5563a429504c700609c
#
_cell.length_a   1.000
_cell.length_b   1.000
_cell.length_c   1.000
_cell.angle_alpha   90.00
_cell.angle_beta   90.00
_cell.angle_gamma   90.00
#
_symmetry.space_group_name_H-M   'P 1'
#
loop_
_entity.id
_entity.type
_entity.pdbx_description
1 polymer ?
#
loop_
_entity_poly.entity_id
_entity_poly.type
_entity_poly.pdbx_seq_one_letter_code
_entity_poly.pdbx_strand_id
1 'polypeptide(L)'
;MVSTDRDSAPTFLVGGTSKSLWAGLRVGWIRTSRRATDALANIRLGVDLGAPVIEQLMAAQLMNRTANAQAPSHAELIATQYRALTDAMARHLPHWTYQAPEGGLSLWCQNLTLPAHELVQRAKERGVELLPGVMFSPSQRDWSHALRLPFTSPVHDLEHAVEILGELDRL
;
A
#
# COMPACT_ATOMS: atom_id res chain seq x y z
N MET A 1 8.16 -9.55 -18.70
CA MET A 1 8.63 -9.50 -20.09
C MET A 1 7.76 -8.45 -20.81
N VAL A 2 8.30 -7.29 -21.20
CA VAL A 2 7.51 -6.27 -21.91
C VAL A 2 7.40 -6.71 -23.36
N SER A 3 6.17 -6.85 -23.88
CA SER A 3 5.92 -7.21 -25.28
C SER A 3 6.61 -6.22 -26.22
N THR A 4 7.34 -6.75 -27.19
CA THR A 4 7.99 -5.97 -28.26
C THR A 4 7.15 -5.94 -29.55
N ASP A 5 5.92 -6.43 -29.47
CA ASP A 5 5.03 -6.47 -30.63
C ASP A 5 4.60 -5.05 -31.04
N ARG A 6 4.84 -4.70 -32.30
CA ARG A 6 4.63 -3.33 -32.84
C ARG A 6 3.17 -2.93 -32.94
N ASP A 7 2.25 -3.90 -32.89
CA ASP A 7 0.80 -3.70 -33.02
C ASP A 7 0.04 -3.79 -31.67
N SER A 8 0.72 -4.12 -30.57
CA SER A 8 0.10 -4.15 -29.25
C SER A 8 0.14 -2.76 -28.57
N ALA A 9 -0.91 -2.46 -27.81
CA ALA A 9 -0.94 -1.26 -26.98
C ALA A 9 0.30 -1.20 -26.06
N PRO A 10 0.92 -0.04 -25.85
CA PRO A 10 2.12 0.06 -25.03
C PRO A 10 1.84 -0.34 -23.58
N THR A 11 2.60 -1.29 -23.07
CA THR A 11 2.55 -1.67 -21.66
C THR A 11 3.44 -0.74 -20.84
N PHE A 12 2.91 -0.22 -19.74
CA PHE A 12 3.62 0.62 -18.78
C PHE A 12 3.72 -0.10 -17.45
N LEU A 13 4.93 -0.40 -16.99
CA LEU A 13 5.20 -0.87 -15.64
C LEU A 13 5.68 0.33 -14.82
N VAL A 14 4.89 0.70 -13.82
CA VAL A 14 5.15 1.85 -12.93
C VAL A 14 5.61 1.34 -11.58
N GLY A 15 6.68 1.93 -11.06
CA GLY A 15 7.19 1.61 -9.75
C GLY A 15 7.76 2.84 -9.04
N GLY A 16 8.08 2.66 -7.77
CA GLY A 16 8.65 3.75 -6.99
C GLY A 16 9.24 3.28 -5.67
N THR A 17 10.08 4.11 -5.09
CA THR A 17 10.80 3.83 -3.84
C THR A 17 9.94 4.00 -2.58
N SER A 18 8.83 4.73 -2.70
CA SER A 18 8.02 5.14 -1.54
C SER A 18 7.42 3.97 -0.74
N LYS A 19 7.21 2.82 -1.36
CA LYS A 19 6.63 1.64 -0.70
C LYS A 19 7.65 0.54 -0.45
N SER A 20 8.74 0.51 -1.21
CA SER A 20 9.77 -0.54 -1.14
C SER A 20 11.01 -0.15 -0.36
N LEU A 21 11.30 1.15 -0.23
CA LEU A 21 12.48 1.67 0.45
C LEU A 21 12.10 2.74 1.48
N TRP A 22 11.87 3.97 1.01
CA TRP A 22 11.53 5.11 1.86
C TRP A 22 10.71 6.14 1.09
N ALA A 23 9.58 6.55 1.67
CA ALA A 23 8.65 7.51 1.05
C ALA A 23 9.27 8.90 0.81
N GLY A 24 10.25 9.29 1.64
CA GLY A 24 10.94 10.57 1.54
C GLY A 24 11.83 10.72 0.31
N LEU A 25 12.25 9.63 -0.33
CA LEU A 25 13.08 9.69 -1.54
C LEU A 25 12.37 10.29 -2.75
N ARG A 26 11.06 10.18 -2.84
CA ARG A 26 10.23 10.73 -3.93
C ARG A 26 10.68 10.32 -5.34
N VAL A 27 11.35 9.18 -5.48
CA VAL A 27 11.81 8.62 -6.75
C VAL A 27 10.83 7.58 -7.24
N GLY A 28 10.38 7.74 -8.48
CA GLY A 28 9.59 6.75 -9.20
C GLY A 28 10.18 6.47 -10.57
N TRP A 29 9.74 5.39 -11.19
CA TRP A 29 10.20 4.97 -12.52
C TRP A 29 9.06 4.36 -13.33
N ILE A 30 9.21 4.47 -14.65
CA ILE A 30 8.32 3.83 -15.63
C ILE A 30 9.18 2.99 -16.55
N ARG A 31 8.84 1.72 -16.72
CA ARG A 31 9.43 0.83 -17.72
C ARG A 31 8.42 0.59 -18.83
N THR A 32 8.79 0.94 -20.03
CA THR A 32 7.93 0.80 -21.22
C THR A 32 8.78 0.62 -22.49
N SER A 33 8.16 0.65 -23.67
CA SER A 33 8.88 0.60 -24.95
C SER A 33 9.73 1.88 -25.14
N ARG A 34 10.82 1.76 -25.92
CA ARG A 34 11.70 2.91 -26.19
C ARG A 34 10.94 4.11 -26.76
N ARG A 35 10.06 3.89 -27.73
CA ARG A 35 9.24 4.96 -28.34
C ARG A 35 8.40 5.70 -27.31
N ALA A 36 7.76 4.97 -26.38
CA ALA A 36 6.96 5.58 -25.32
C ALA A 36 7.85 6.29 -24.29
N THR A 37 9.04 5.76 -23.99
CA THR A 37 10.02 6.41 -23.10
C THR A 37 10.46 7.76 -23.65
N ASP A 38 10.81 7.82 -24.94
CA ASP A 38 11.26 9.07 -25.60
C ASP A 38 10.12 10.11 -25.59
N ALA A 39 8.89 9.70 -25.86
CA ALA A 39 7.73 10.60 -25.79
C ALA A 39 7.47 11.13 -24.37
N LEU A 40 7.52 10.26 -23.36
CA LEU A 40 7.35 10.64 -21.95
C LEU A 40 8.48 11.58 -21.47
N ALA A 41 9.73 11.32 -21.86
CA ALA A 41 10.86 12.18 -21.52
C ALA A 41 10.67 13.59 -22.07
N ASN A 42 10.23 13.73 -23.32
CA ASN A 42 9.95 15.04 -23.93
C ASN A 42 8.82 15.79 -23.22
N ILE A 43 7.73 15.09 -22.85
CA ILE A 43 6.62 15.70 -22.09
C ILE A 43 7.12 16.17 -20.72
N ARG A 44 7.95 15.36 -20.08
CA ARG A 44 8.47 15.65 -18.74
C ARG A 44 9.35 16.91 -18.70
N LEU A 45 10.09 17.20 -19.75
CA LEU A 45 10.88 18.45 -19.84
C LEU A 45 10.02 19.70 -19.66
N GLY A 46 8.74 19.65 -20.07
CA GLY A 46 7.79 20.73 -19.88
C GLY A 46 7.11 20.78 -18.51
N VAL A 47 7.28 19.73 -17.68
CA VAL A 47 6.60 19.61 -16.37
C VAL A 47 7.55 19.95 -15.22
N ASP A 48 8.69 19.26 -15.10
CA ASP A 48 9.58 19.35 -13.93
C ASP A 48 11.08 19.24 -14.25
N LEU A 49 11.47 19.24 -15.52
CA LEU A 49 12.86 19.07 -16.00
C LEU A 49 13.55 17.76 -15.55
N GLY A 50 12.87 16.91 -14.81
CA GLY A 50 13.38 15.62 -14.34
C GLY A 50 13.40 15.45 -12.82
N ALA A 51 13.70 14.23 -12.37
CA ALA A 51 13.79 13.94 -10.94
C ALA A 51 15.13 14.42 -10.37
N PRO A 52 15.19 14.83 -9.09
CA PRO A 52 16.42 15.26 -8.43
C PRO A 52 17.50 14.17 -8.48
N VAL A 53 18.72 14.53 -8.83
CA VAL A 53 19.83 13.58 -9.05
C VAL A 53 20.29 12.92 -7.75
N ILE A 54 20.32 13.68 -6.65
CA ILE A 54 20.77 13.19 -5.34
C ILE A 54 19.87 12.05 -4.87
N GLU A 55 18.57 12.24 -4.93
CA GLU A 55 17.58 11.24 -4.52
C GLU A 55 17.63 9.99 -5.41
N GLN A 56 17.92 10.15 -6.70
CA GLN A 56 18.15 9.01 -7.60
C GLN A 56 19.39 8.22 -7.21
N LEU A 57 20.50 8.88 -6.89
CA LEU A 57 21.73 8.23 -6.42
C LEU A 57 21.53 7.53 -5.09
N MET A 58 20.82 8.16 -4.15
CA MET A 58 20.44 7.54 -2.87
C MET A 58 19.56 6.31 -3.08
N ALA A 59 18.57 6.39 -3.94
CA ALA A 59 17.69 5.26 -4.28
C ALA A 59 18.49 4.10 -4.87
N ALA A 60 19.38 4.36 -5.82
CA ALA A 60 20.24 3.35 -6.43
C ALA A 60 21.15 2.68 -5.40
N GLN A 61 21.76 3.46 -4.50
CA GLN A 61 22.62 2.94 -3.44
C GLN A 61 21.84 2.07 -2.44
N LEU A 62 20.65 2.48 -2.04
CA LEU A 62 19.79 1.70 -1.14
C LEU A 62 19.32 0.41 -1.81
N MET A 63 18.93 0.43 -3.07
CA MET A 63 18.54 -0.77 -3.83
C MET A 63 19.69 -1.79 -3.90
N ASN A 64 20.92 -1.32 -4.16
CA ASN A 64 22.11 -2.18 -4.20
C ASN A 64 22.42 -2.78 -2.81
N ARG A 65 22.27 -2.01 -1.75
CA ARG A 65 22.50 -2.50 -0.36
C ARG A 65 21.44 -3.52 0.04
N THR A 66 20.18 -3.28 -0.26
CA THR A 66 19.08 -4.19 0.07
C THR A 66 19.21 -5.53 -0.67
N ALA A 67 19.67 -5.51 -1.91
CA ALA A 67 19.93 -6.73 -2.68
C ALA A 67 21.04 -7.61 -2.08
N ASN A 68 21.95 -7.03 -1.30
CA ASN A 68 23.11 -7.71 -0.69
C ASN A 68 23.00 -7.88 0.84
N ALA A 69 21.88 -7.49 1.46
CA ALA A 69 21.73 -7.53 2.90
C ALA A 69 21.42 -8.93 3.42
N GLN A 70 22.07 -9.32 4.54
CA GLN A 70 21.75 -10.55 5.30
C GLN A 70 20.59 -10.36 6.29
N ALA A 71 20.08 -9.14 6.45
CA ALA A 71 18.93 -8.85 7.29
C ALA A 71 17.62 -9.35 6.61
N PRO A 72 16.56 -9.64 7.40
CA PRO A 72 15.27 -9.98 6.82
C PRO A 72 14.87 -8.98 5.75
N SER A 73 14.46 -9.47 4.61
CA SER A 73 14.01 -8.60 3.52
C SER A 73 12.76 -7.82 3.97
N HIS A 74 12.54 -6.65 3.38
CA HIS A 74 11.31 -5.90 3.62
C HIS A 74 10.06 -6.77 3.36
N ALA A 75 10.12 -7.67 2.40
CA ALA A 75 9.04 -8.60 2.09
C ALA A 75 8.77 -9.59 3.24
N GLU A 76 9.81 -10.12 3.91
CA GLU A 76 9.64 -11.01 5.06
C GLU A 76 9.06 -10.29 6.27
N LEU A 77 9.47 -9.05 6.51
CA LEU A 77 8.88 -8.21 7.54
C LEU A 77 7.38 -7.97 7.29
N ILE A 78 7.03 -7.55 6.08
CA ILE A 78 5.63 -7.33 5.67
C ILE A 78 4.82 -8.63 5.76
N ALA A 79 5.38 -9.77 5.36
CA ALA A 79 4.71 -11.06 5.49
C ALA A 79 4.46 -11.45 6.95
N THR A 80 5.35 -11.10 7.86
CA THR A 80 5.17 -11.33 9.31
C THR A 80 4.07 -10.43 9.87
N GLN A 81 4.07 -9.15 9.52
CA GLN A 81 3.05 -8.19 9.91
C GLN A 81 1.66 -8.57 9.36
N TYR A 82 1.60 -9.00 8.09
CA TYR A 82 0.37 -9.50 7.47
C TYR A 82 -0.21 -10.69 8.23
N ARG A 83 0.61 -11.69 8.56
CA ARG A 83 0.17 -12.87 9.33
C ARG A 83 -0.35 -12.47 10.71
N ALA A 84 0.38 -11.65 11.45
CA ALA A 84 -0.05 -11.17 12.77
C ALA A 84 -1.39 -10.44 12.70
N LEU A 85 -1.57 -9.56 11.70
CA LEU A 85 -2.84 -8.88 11.47
C LEU A 85 -3.97 -9.86 11.20
N THR A 86 -3.79 -10.81 10.29
CA THR A 86 -4.85 -11.77 9.91
C THR A 86 -5.21 -12.72 11.04
N ASP A 87 -4.24 -13.14 11.84
CA ASP A 87 -4.45 -13.97 13.04
C ASP A 87 -5.22 -13.20 14.12
N ALA A 88 -4.91 -11.92 14.34
CA ALA A 88 -5.67 -11.06 15.24
C ALA A 88 -7.10 -10.83 14.73
N MET A 89 -7.28 -10.59 13.44
CA MET A 89 -8.62 -10.44 12.83
C MET A 89 -9.47 -11.70 12.98
N ALA A 90 -8.89 -12.87 12.80
CA ALA A 90 -9.60 -14.13 12.99
C ALA A 90 -10.12 -14.31 14.44
N ARG A 91 -9.42 -13.75 15.42
CA ARG A 91 -9.82 -13.81 16.85
C ARG A 91 -10.86 -12.74 17.22
N HIS A 92 -10.67 -11.50 16.75
CA HIS A 92 -11.43 -10.34 17.24
C HIS A 92 -12.50 -9.84 16.29
N LEU A 93 -12.35 -10.10 14.99
CA LEU A 93 -13.22 -9.62 13.89
C LEU A 93 -13.61 -10.77 12.92
N PRO A 94 -14.11 -11.91 13.41
CA PRO A 94 -14.32 -13.11 12.59
C PRO A 94 -15.39 -12.91 11.49
N HIS A 95 -16.24 -11.90 11.60
CA HIS A 95 -17.28 -11.57 10.62
C HIS A 95 -16.78 -10.66 9.49
N TRP A 96 -15.62 -10.01 9.68
CA TRP A 96 -15.05 -9.22 8.60
C TRP A 96 -14.53 -10.11 7.47
N THR A 97 -14.76 -9.67 6.26
CA THR A 97 -14.26 -10.37 5.07
C THR A 97 -13.23 -9.53 4.35
N TYR A 98 -12.25 -10.19 3.77
CA TYR A 98 -11.25 -9.57 2.91
C TYR A 98 -10.77 -10.59 1.87
N GLN A 99 -10.32 -10.09 0.72
CA GLN A 99 -9.60 -10.91 -0.24
C GLN A 99 -8.11 -10.89 0.10
N ALA A 100 -7.50 -12.07 0.24
CA ALA A 100 -6.06 -12.17 0.47
C ALA A 100 -5.31 -11.52 -0.71
N PRO A 101 -4.47 -10.50 -0.45
CA PRO A 101 -3.76 -9.82 -1.52
C PRO A 101 -2.55 -10.64 -1.98
N GLU A 102 -2.26 -10.63 -3.28
CA GLU A 102 -1.01 -11.18 -3.84
C GLU A 102 0.20 -10.27 -3.53
N GLY A 103 -0.04 -9.08 -3.01
CA GLY A 103 0.96 -8.09 -2.64
C GLY A 103 0.33 -6.80 -2.11
N GLY A 104 1.16 -5.82 -1.80
CA GLY A 104 0.70 -4.56 -1.24
C GLY A 104 0.95 -4.42 0.25
N LEU A 105 0.34 -3.41 0.89
CA LEU A 105 0.62 -3.01 2.26
C LEU A 105 -0.65 -2.81 3.10
N SER A 106 -1.81 -3.23 2.59
CA SER A 106 -3.09 -3.07 3.29
C SER A 106 -4.12 -4.09 2.81
N LEU A 107 -5.04 -4.45 3.71
CA LEU A 107 -6.23 -5.22 3.40
C LEU A 107 -7.40 -4.28 3.08
N TRP A 108 -8.29 -4.74 2.22
CA TRP A 108 -9.61 -4.17 2.01
C TRP A 108 -10.62 -5.03 2.75
N CYS A 109 -11.10 -4.53 3.88
CA CYS A 109 -12.02 -5.25 4.76
C CYS A 109 -13.45 -4.79 4.52
N GLN A 110 -14.39 -5.73 4.57
CA GLN A 110 -15.82 -5.52 4.35
C GLN A 110 -16.63 -6.22 5.45
N ASN A 111 -17.94 -6.00 5.45
CA ASN A 111 -18.90 -6.56 6.42
C ASN A 111 -18.66 -6.07 7.86
N LEU A 112 -18.25 -4.80 8.00
CA LEU A 112 -18.22 -4.15 9.29
C LEU A 112 -19.65 -4.05 9.84
N THR A 113 -19.85 -4.25 11.14
CA THR A 113 -21.16 -4.08 11.81
C THR A 113 -21.54 -2.60 11.83
N LEU A 114 -20.63 -1.75 12.27
CA LEU A 114 -20.82 -0.30 12.27
C LEU A 114 -20.48 0.31 10.89
N PRO A 115 -21.10 1.43 10.51
CA PRO A 115 -20.63 2.23 9.41
C PRO A 115 -19.15 2.64 9.61
N ALA A 116 -18.33 2.51 8.57
CA ALA A 116 -16.89 2.72 8.66
C ALA A 116 -16.49 4.11 9.18
N HIS A 117 -17.28 5.16 8.86
CA HIS A 117 -17.01 6.51 9.36
C HIS A 117 -17.20 6.61 10.88
N GLU A 118 -18.20 5.94 11.43
CA GLU A 118 -18.46 5.90 12.87
C GLU A 118 -17.41 5.06 13.59
N LEU A 119 -17.08 3.89 13.07
CA LEU A 119 -16.04 3.03 13.62
C LEU A 119 -14.69 3.75 13.67
N VAL A 120 -14.29 4.43 12.58
CA VAL A 120 -13.04 5.19 12.50
C VAL A 120 -13.01 6.33 13.52
N GLN A 121 -14.11 7.04 13.71
CA GLN A 121 -14.19 8.11 14.72
C GLN A 121 -14.00 7.58 16.13
N ARG A 122 -14.71 6.51 16.50
CA ARG A 122 -14.58 5.86 17.81
C ARG A 122 -13.19 5.25 18.03
N ALA A 123 -12.60 4.66 17.01
CA ALA A 123 -11.25 4.11 17.06
C ALA A 123 -10.19 5.19 17.29
N LYS A 124 -10.36 6.37 16.68
CA LYS A 124 -9.48 7.52 16.87
C LYS A 124 -9.45 8.00 18.32
N GLU A 125 -10.59 7.99 19.02
CA GLU A 125 -10.67 8.32 20.45
C GLU A 125 -9.86 7.35 21.33
N ARG A 126 -9.58 6.15 20.80
CA ARG A 126 -8.77 5.11 21.44
C ARG A 126 -7.35 4.99 20.88
N GLY A 127 -6.91 5.99 20.09
CA GLY A 127 -5.56 6.08 19.54
C GLY A 127 -5.33 5.30 18.24
N VAL A 128 -6.37 4.75 17.60
CA VAL A 128 -6.28 4.03 16.32
C VAL A 128 -6.78 4.92 15.19
N GLU A 129 -5.85 5.44 14.37
CA GLU A 129 -6.18 6.33 13.27
C GLU A 129 -6.25 5.57 11.94
N LEU A 130 -7.43 5.54 11.33
CA LEU A 130 -7.73 4.83 10.08
C LEU A 130 -8.54 5.74 9.15
N LEU A 131 -8.72 5.28 7.91
CA LEU A 131 -9.53 5.98 6.91
C LEU A 131 -10.67 5.07 6.44
N PRO A 132 -11.92 5.57 6.39
CA PRO A 132 -13.06 4.78 5.93
C PRO A 132 -12.97 4.47 4.44
N GLY A 133 -13.56 3.35 4.03
CA GLY A 133 -13.47 2.83 2.68
C GLY A 133 -14.00 3.78 1.60
N VAL A 134 -14.99 4.58 1.91
CA VAL A 134 -15.58 5.57 0.99
C VAL A 134 -14.55 6.56 0.44
N MET A 135 -13.48 6.87 1.18
CA MET A 135 -12.41 7.77 0.73
C MET A 135 -11.55 7.20 -0.40
N PHE A 136 -11.62 5.90 -0.65
CA PHE A 136 -10.84 5.21 -1.68
C PHE A 136 -11.68 4.81 -2.90
N SER A 137 -12.98 5.13 -2.90
CA SER A 137 -13.87 4.77 -3.99
C SER A 137 -13.94 5.88 -5.03
N PRO A 138 -13.57 5.60 -6.29
CA PRO A 138 -13.77 6.54 -7.40
C PRO A 138 -15.18 6.50 -7.97
N SER A 139 -16.02 5.58 -7.52
CA SER A 139 -17.38 5.33 -8.01
C SER A 139 -18.41 5.55 -6.90
N GLN A 140 -19.70 5.67 -7.30
CA GLN A 140 -20.82 5.75 -6.35
C GLN A 140 -21.15 4.42 -5.64
N ARG A 141 -20.23 3.44 -5.65
CA ARG A 141 -20.41 2.19 -4.94
C ARG A 141 -20.45 2.46 -3.44
N ASP A 142 -21.41 1.86 -2.77
CA ASP A 142 -21.53 1.97 -1.32
C ASP A 142 -20.39 1.18 -0.64
N TRP A 143 -19.50 1.90 0.00
CA TRP A 143 -18.41 1.38 0.82
C TRP A 143 -18.53 1.83 2.27
N SER A 144 -19.76 2.14 2.71
CA SER A 144 -20.04 2.59 4.08
C SER A 144 -19.63 1.57 5.15
N HIS A 145 -19.65 0.26 4.81
CA HIS A 145 -19.22 -0.84 5.67
C HIS A 145 -17.91 -1.48 5.18
N ALA A 146 -17.00 -0.66 4.66
CA ALA A 146 -15.68 -1.10 4.24
C ALA A 146 -14.59 -0.23 4.84
N LEU A 147 -13.44 -0.84 5.14
CA LEU A 147 -12.28 -0.20 5.74
C LEU A 147 -10.99 -0.67 5.06
N ARG A 148 -10.08 0.27 4.83
CA ARG A 148 -8.71 -0.06 4.43
C ARG A 148 -7.85 -0.21 5.68
N LEU A 149 -7.34 -1.42 5.92
CA LEU A 149 -6.52 -1.75 7.09
C LEU A 149 -5.07 -1.98 6.67
N PRO A 150 -4.14 -1.04 6.96
CA PRO A 150 -2.73 -1.20 6.64
C PRO A 150 -2.07 -2.22 7.59
N PHE A 151 -1.04 -2.94 7.10
CA PHE A 151 -0.26 -3.88 7.90
C PHE A 151 1.24 -3.54 7.93
N THR A 152 1.56 -2.24 7.95
CA THR A 152 2.95 -1.75 7.94
C THR A 152 3.46 -1.31 9.30
N SER A 153 2.63 -1.36 10.32
CA SER A 153 2.99 -1.03 11.70
C SER A 153 3.65 -2.23 12.43
N PRO A 154 4.35 -2.01 13.54
CA PRO A 154 4.82 -3.10 14.39
C PRO A 154 3.72 -4.09 14.77
N VAL A 155 4.06 -5.38 14.93
CA VAL A 155 3.09 -6.44 15.22
C VAL A 155 2.22 -6.12 16.44
N HIS A 156 2.82 -5.66 17.53
CA HIS A 156 2.10 -5.27 18.73
C HIS A 156 1.00 -4.22 18.47
N ASP A 157 1.33 -3.19 17.65
CA ASP A 157 0.38 -2.10 17.34
C ASP A 157 -0.77 -2.62 16.47
N LEU A 158 -0.48 -3.55 15.54
CA LEU A 158 -1.49 -4.19 14.70
C LEU A 158 -2.46 -5.03 15.52
N GLU A 159 -1.95 -5.86 16.42
CA GLU A 159 -2.77 -6.70 17.32
C GLU A 159 -3.64 -5.83 18.21
N HIS A 160 -3.07 -4.81 18.83
CA HIS A 160 -3.80 -3.88 19.70
C HIS A 160 -4.88 -3.09 18.93
N ALA A 161 -4.57 -2.61 17.73
CA ALA A 161 -5.55 -1.92 16.90
C ALA A 161 -6.74 -2.83 16.53
N VAL A 162 -6.48 -4.10 16.19
CA VAL A 162 -7.53 -5.07 15.85
C VAL A 162 -8.38 -5.42 17.08
N GLU A 163 -7.79 -5.53 18.27
CA GLU A 163 -8.51 -5.73 19.51
C GLU A 163 -9.49 -4.59 19.78
N ILE A 164 -9.03 -3.34 19.69
CA ILE A 164 -9.87 -2.14 19.82
C ILE A 164 -11.02 -2.15 18.81
N LEU A 165 -10.72 -2.43 17.53
CA LEU A 165 -11.76 -2.51 16.50
C LEU A 165 -12.78 -3.61 16.79
N GLY A 166 -12.35 -4.76 17.29
CA GLY A 166 -13.21 -5.87 17.67
C GLY A 166 -14.13 -5.54 18.84
N GLU A 167 -13.69 -4.74 19.80
CA GLU A 167 -14.55 -4.26 20.89
C GLU A 167 -15.59 -3.26 20.40
N LEU A 168 -15.20 -2.35 19.52
CA LEU A 168 -16.07 -1.29 19.01
C LEU A 168 -17.12 -1.81 18.01
N ASP A 169 -16.76 -2.77 17.17
CA ASP A 169 -17.63 -3.28 16.10
C ASP A 169 -18.62 -4.37 16.58
N ARG A 170 -18.57 -4.75 17.86
CA ARG A 170 -19.56 -5.65 18.52
C ARG A 170 -20.76 -4.90 19.09
N LEU A 171 -20.67 -3.58 19.19
CA LEU A 171 -21.70 -2.69 19.74
C LEU A 171 -22.73 -2.31 18.68
#